data_10a497e8c92d43a699b835fe7a72922e
#
_entry.id   10a497e8c92d43a699b835fe7a72922e
#
_cell.length_a   1.000
_cell.length_b   1.000
_cell.length_c   1.000
_cell.angle_alpha   90.00
_cell.angle_beta   90.00
_cell.angle_gamma   90.00
#
_symmetry.space_group_name_H-M   'P 1'
#
loop_
_entity.id
_entity.type
_entity.pdbx_description
1 polymer ?
#
loop_
_entity_poly.entity_id
_entity_poly.type
_entity_poly.pdbx_seq_one_letter_code
_entity_poly.pdbx_strand_id
1 'polypeptide(L)'
;MHFKKRFLLLFLMISLRSVAQETIIQDLAADTYINKLVDTAMKNYPRLRTYQYRIEGAKANVSKTKASWLDALTVSYVYQPGTTTIDPVNPTTSYFKGLQAGVFLNVGTLIAKPAQIRQAKLETAVISSELDEYRVTLTTEVKKRYYLYLQRVAELKLQIRATTETGNSLKDFKFKFEKGEETFDSYNKVQIQYSEHQQTKIQAEANVFIAKADLEELLGTKLENVK
;
A
#
# COMPACT_ATOMS: atom_id res chain seq x y z
N MET A 1 -67.78 15.04 -1.18
CA MET A 1 -66.54 14.98 -1.96
C MET A 1 -65.28 15.23 -1.15
N HIS A 2 -65.37 15.69 0.11
CA HIS A 2 -64.22 16.00 0.99
C HIS A 2 -63.69 14.82 1.80
N PHE A 3 -64.45 13.76 2.01
CA PHE A 3 -64.05 12.59 2.80
C PHE A 3 -62.99 11.71 2.11
N LYS A 4 -63.12 11.54 0.78
CA LYS A 4 -62.14 10.76 -0.02
C LYS A 4 -60.76 11.42 -0.12
N LYS A 5 -60.69 12.76 -0.12
CA LYS A 5 -59.42 13.51 -0.15
C LYS A 5 -58.67 13.42 1.18
N ARG A 6 -59.37 13.37 2.31
CA ARG A 6 -58.76 13.22 3.63
C ARG A 6 -58.18 11.81 3.86
N PHE A 7 -58.84 10.79 3.31
CA PHE A 7 -58.38 9.41 3.38
C PHE A 7 -57.15 9.18 2.47
N LEU A 8 -57.08 9.82 1.31
CA LEU A 8 -55.91 9.78 0.42
C LEU A 8 -54.69 10.49 1.00
N LEU A 9 -54.90 11.60 1.72
CA LEU A 9 -53.82 12.31 2.44
C LEU A 9 -53.28 11.52 3.64
N LEU A 10 -54.16 10.77 4.33
CA LEU A 10 -53.73 9.90 5.43
C LEU A 10 -52.92 8.70 4.96
N PHE A 11 -53.27 8.14 3.79
CA PHE A 11 -52.52 7.04 3.16
C PHE A 11 -51.14 7.49 2.62
N LEU A 12 -51.06 8.74 2.13
CA LEU A 12 -49.81 9.34 1.65
C LEU A 12 -48.82 9.63 2.80
N MET A 13 -49.32 9.94 4.01
CA MET A 13 -48.47 10.16 5.19
C MET A 13 -47.88 8.87 5.79
N ILE A 14 -48.51 7.71 5.52
CA ILE A 14 -48.02 6.41 6.02
C ILE A 14 -46.88 5.86 5.13
N SER A 15 -46.81 6.25 3.86
CA SER A 15 -45.76 5.79 2.94
C SER A 15 -44.42 6.49 3.08
N LEU A 16 -44.29 7.53 3.93
CA LEU A 16 -43.04 8.27 4.18
C LEU A 16 -42.24 7.75 5.37
N ARG A 17 -42.59 6.61 5.94
CA ARG A 17 -41.68 5.90 6.80
C ARG A 17 -40.68 5.13 5.92
N SER A 18 -39.77 5.87 5.27
CA SER A 18 -38.53 5.31 4.79
C SER A 18 -37.88 4.68 6.00
N VAL A 19 -37.86 3.36 6.04
CA VAL A 19 -36.96 2.62 6.91
C VAL A 19 -35.57 3.10 6.53
N ALA A 20 -35.02 4.00 7.33
CA ALA A 20 -33.62 4.33 7.26
C ALA A 20 -32.89 3.00 7.41
N GLN A 21 -32.39 2.46 6.29
CA GLN A 21 -31.46 1.35 6.34
C GLN A 21 -30.28 1.85 7.14
N GLU A 22 -30.18 1.39 8.40
CA GLU A 22 -28.96 1.58 9.19
C GLU A 22 -27.80 1.05 8.35
N THR A 23 -27.05 1.95 7.76
CA THR A 23 -25.81 1.61 7.05
C THR A 23 -24.77 1.32 8.12
N ILE A 24 -24.76 0.08 8.60
CA ILE A 24 -23.89 -0.44 9.67
C ILE A 24 -22.42 -0.03 9.46
N ILE A 25 -21.99 0.11 8.22
CA ILE A 25 -20.61 0.47 7.87
C ILE A 25 -20.37 1.99 7.98
N GLN A 26 -21.35 2.84 7.66
CA GLN A 26 -21.20 4.30 7.75
C GLN A 26 -21.05 4.78 9.19
N ASP A 27 -21.76 4.18 10.12
CA ASP A 27 -21.65 4.51 11.56
C ASP A 27 -20.29 4.11 12.16
N LEU A 28 -19.61 3.13 11.55
CA LEU A 28 -18.29 2.66 11.96
C LEU A 28 -17.14 3.40 11.28
N ALA A 29 -17.39 4.07 10.14
CA ALA A 29 -16.38 4.73 9.32
C ALA A 29 -16.32 6.24 9.60
N ALA A 30 -15.64 6.65 10.66
CA ALA A 30 -15.37 8.07 10.88
C ALA A 30 -14.27 8.55 9.92
N ASP A 31 -14.56 9.46 9.01
CA ASP A 31 -13.61 10.02 8.03
C ASP A 31 -12.33 10.56 8.69
N THR A 32 -12.47 11.16 9.87
CA THR A 32 -11.34 11.65 10.66
C THR A 32 -10.38 10.53 11.07
N TYR A 33 -10.91 9.34 11.40
CA TYR A 33 -10.09 8.21 11.79
C TYR A 33 -9.36 7.59 10.58
N ILE A 34 -10.02 7.51 9.43
CA ILE A 34 -9.41 7.06 8.18
C ILE A 34 -8.19 7.91 7.82
N ASN A 35 -8.31 9.24 7.96
CA ASN A 35 -7.19 10.14 7.69
C ASN A 35 -6.01 9.88 8.64
N LYS A 36 -6.25 9.63 9.93
CA LYS A 36 -5.20 9.24 10.88
C LYS A 36 -4.50 7.93 10.51
N LEU A 37 -5.25 6.94 10.01
CA LEU A 37 -4.68 5.68 9.52
C LEU A 37 -3.76 5.93 8.32
N VAL A 38 -4.22 6.74 7.36
CA VAL A 38 -3.42 7.12 6.19
C VAL A 38 -2.14 7.84 6.60
N ASP A 39 -2.24 8.83 7.49
CA ASP A 39 -1.08 9.58 7.98
C ASP A 39 -0.08 8.67 8.71
N THR A 40 -0.59 7.72 9.50
CA THR A 40 0.25 6.73 10.19
C THR A 40 1.00 5.84 9.19
N ALA A 41 0.31 5.34 8.17
CA ALA A 41 0.93 4.56 7.12
C ALA A 41 1.97 5.37 6.33
N MET A 42 1.65 6.63 5.99
CA MET A 42 2.58 7.54 5.31
C MET A 42 3.87 7.80 6.11
N LYS A 43 3.78 7.76 7.44
CA LYS A 43 4.92 7.98 8.32
C LYS A 43 5.76 6.71 8.50
N ASN A 44 5.12 5.55 8.63
CA ASN A 44 5.77 4.33 9.10
C ASN A 44 6.14 3.36 7.99
N TYR A 45 5.43 3.38 6.83
CA TYR A 45 5.59 2.35 5.81
C TYR A 45 6.99 2.38 5.18
N PRO A 46 7.77 1.28 5.29
CA PRO A 46 9.20 1.29 4.93
C PRO A 46 9.49 1.64 3.48
N ARG A 47 8.60 1.28 2.56
CA ARG A 47 8.79 1.51 1.12
C ARG A 47 8.87 3.01 0.77
N LEU A 48 8.24 3.89 1.56
CA LEU A 48 8.36 5.34 1.37
C LEU A 48 9.80 5.82 1.61
N ARG A 49 10.48 5.27 2.62
CA ARG A 49 11.91 5.55 2.87
C ARG A 49 12.80 5.07 1.72
N THR A 50 12.46 3.94 1.12
CA THR A 50 13.18 3.43 -0.06
C THR A 50 13.11 4.43 -1.22
N TYR A 51 11.94 5.01 -1.49
CA TYR A 51 11.81 6.06 -2.50
C TYR A 51 12.62 7.32 -2.16
N GLN A 52 12.64 7.73 -0.88
CA GLN A 52 13.45 8.87 -0.44
C GLN A 52 14.95 8.63 -0.73
N TYR A 53 15.47 7.45 -0.38
CA TYR A 53 16.85 7.10 -0.69
C TYR A 53 17.14 7.01 -2.19
N ARG A 54 16.18 6.53 -3.00
CA ARG A 54 16.30 6.55 -4.46
C ARG A 54 16.39 7.98 -5.00
N ILE A 55 15.60 8.91 -4.47
CA ILE A 55 15.64 10.34 -4.84
C ILE A 55 16.99 10.95 -4.43
N GLU A 56 17.48 10.67 -3.24
CA GLU A 56 18.79 11.15 -2.78
C GLU A 56 19.93 10.60 -3.66
N GLY A 57 19.90 9.32 -4.00
CA GLY A 57 20.83 8.69 -4.93
C GLY A 57 20.79 9.35 -6.32
N ALA A 58 19.61 9.63 -6.87
CA ALA A 58 19.45 10.33 -8.13
C ALA A 58 19.99 11.79 -8.07
N LYS A 59 19.77 12.51 -6.97
CA LYS A 59 20.36 13.84 -6.73
C LYS A 59 21.90 13.76 -6.64
N ALA A 60 22.45 12.76 -5.99
CA ALA A 60 23.88 12.51 -5.96
C ALA A 60 24.42 12.23 -7.37
N ASN A 61 23.68 11.48 -8.20
CA ASN A 61 24.06 11.25 -9.59
C ASN A 61 24.06 12.55 -10.42
N VAL A 62 23.10 13.47 -10.20
CA VAL A 62 23.13 14.81 -10.82
C VAL A 62 24.38 15.56 -10.42
N SER A 63 24.77 15.51 -9.14
CA SER A 63 25.99 16.16 -8.63
C SER A 63 27.26 15.54 -9.22
N LYS A 64 27.33 14.20 -9.29
CA LYS A 64 28.40 13.48 -9.98
C LYS A 64 28.51 13.87 -11.44
N THR A 65 27.39 13.91 -12.17
CA THR A 65 27.34 14.28 -13.58
C THR A 65 27.77 15.73 -13.80
N LYS A 66 27.46 16.63 -12.85
CA LYS A 66 27.98 18.00 -12.88
C LYS A 66 29.49 18.03 -12.66
N ALA A 67 30.00 17.30 -11.67
CA ALA A 67 31.45 17.26 -11.39
C ALA A 67 32.25 16.63 -12.54
N SER A 68 31.67 15.74 -13.32
CA SER A 68 32.32 15.05 -14.44
C SER A 68 32.67 15.95 -15.66
N TRP A 69 32.48 17.27 -15.56
CA TRP A 69 33.10 18.22 -16.46
C TRP A 69 34.62 18.07 -16.49
N LEU A 70 35.22 17.71 -15.36
CA LEU A 70 36.66 17.50 -15.23
C LEU A 70 37.15 16.31 -16.08
N ASP A 71 36.27 15.33 -16.41
CA ASP A 71 36.61 14.17 -17.24
C ASP A 71 36.92 14.59 -18.70
N ALA A 72 36.52 15.81 -19.10
CA ALA A 72 36.86 16.35 -20.41
C ALA A 72 38.34 16.75 -20.52
N LEU A 73 39.01 16.90 -19.36
CA LEU A 73 40.42 17.27 -19.29
C LEU A 73 41.25 16.06 -18.82
N THR A 74 42.12 15.58 -19.69
CA THR A 74 43.03 14.51 -19.36
C THR A 74 44.48 15.07 -19.33
N VAL A 75 45.15 14.95 -18.19
CA VAL A 75 46.56 15.28 -18.07
C VAL A 75 47.31 13.98 -18.14
N SER A 76 48.24 13.86 -19.06
CA SER A 76 49.12 12.70 -19.21
C SER A 76 50.56 13.08 -18.97
N TYR A 77 51.26 12.22 -18.27
CA TYR A 77 52.67 12.31 -18.02
C TYR A 77 53.32 10.98 -18.36
N VAL A 78 54.20 10.97 -19.33
CA VAL A 78 54.92 9.78 -19.80
C VAL A 78 56.40 10.05 -19.76
N TYR A 79 57.14 9.23 -19.02
CA TYR A 79 58.57 9.23 -19.02
C TYR A 79 59.08 7.99 -19.78
N GLN A 80 59.76 8.19 -20.91
CA GLN A 80 60.31 7.11 -21.70
C GLN A 80 61.83 7.17 -21.62
N PRO A 81 62.47 6.27 -20.87
CA PRO A 81 63.94 6.22 -20.78
C PRO A 81 64.50 5.87 -22.16
N GLY A 82 65.44 6.65 -22.60
CA GLY A 82 66.12 6.42 -23.88
C GLY A 82 67.02 5.18 -23.82
N THR A 83 66.59 4.06 -24.32
CA THR A 83 67.44 2.94 -24.65
C THR A 83 68.13 3.18 -25.99
N THR A 84 69.48 3.25 -25.95
CA THR A 84 70.32 3.52 -27.11
C THR A 84 70.57 2.26 -27.94
N THR A 85 69.72 1.27 -27.90
CA THR A 85 69.88 0.07 -28.74
C THR A 85 69.16 0.30 -30.04
N ILE A 86 69.92 0.71 -31.07
CA ILE A 86 69.45 0.69 -32.43
C ILE A 86 69.46 -0.79 -32.84
N ASP A 87 68.30 -1.41 -32.88
CA ASP A 87 68.15 -2.72 -33.53
C ASP A 87 68.06 -2.49 -35.04
N PRO A 88 69.06 -2.93 -35.81
CA PRO A 88 69.09 -2.70 -37.26
C PRO A 88 68.03 -3.51 -38.02
N VAL A 89 67.40 -4.48 -37.39
CA VAL A 89 66.38 -5.36 -37.99
C VAL A 89 64.96 -4.86 -37.78
N ASN A 90 64.69 -4.11 -36.70
CA ASN A 90 63.40 -3.51 -36.39
C ASN A 90 63.60 -2.08 -35.90
N PRO A 91 63.66 -1.10 -36.79
CA PRO A 91 63.76 0.30 -36.41
C PRO A 91 62.41 0.81 -35.88
N THR A 92 61.97 0.32 -34.74
CA THR A 92 60.94 0.99 -33.96
C THR A 92 61.60 2.18 -33.29
N THR A 93 61.96 3.18 -34.08
CA THR A 93 62.42 4.47 -33.57
C THR A 93 61.26 5.14 -32.86
N SER A 94 61.19 5.00 -31.56
CA SER A 94 60.36 5.87 -30.73
C SER A 94 60.93 7.27 -30.88
N TYR A 95 60.27 8.10 -31.72
CA TYR A 95 60.66 9.47 -31.96
C TYR A 95 60.55 10.39 -30.74
N PHE A 96 60.03 9.87 -29.67
CA PHE A 96 59.80 10.63 -28.42
C PHE A 96 60.61 10.00 -27.31
N LYS A 97 61.73 10.66 -26.95
CA LYS A 97 62.60 10.29 -25.84
C LYS A 97 62.44 11.31 -24.72
N GLY A 98 62.47 10.86 -23.48
CA GLY A 98 62.49 11.72 -22.30
C GLY A 98 61.10 11.97 -21.70
N LEU A 99 60.96 13.11 -21.09
CA LEU A 99 59.75 13.57 -20.41
C LEU A 99 58.75 14.13 -21.39
N GLN A 100 57.54 13.58 -21.42
CA GLN A 100 56.43 14.10 -22.20
C GLN A 100 55.29 14.44 -21.27
N ALA A 101 54.81 15.65 -21.32
CA ALA A 101 53.61 16.09 -20.64
C ALA A 101 52.61 16.56 -21.68
N GLY A 102 51.40 16.06 -21.58
CA GLY A 102 50.29 16.38 -22.51
C GLY A 102 49.02 16.74 -21.79
N VAL A 103 48.29 17.71 -22.31
CA VAL A 103 46.95 18.05 -21.83
C VAL A 103 45.99 17.81 -23.02
N PHE A 104 45.05 16.92 -22.84
CA PHE A 104 44.06 16.57 -23.87
C PHE A 104 42.70 17.09 -23.44
N LEU A 105 42.01 17.78 -24.33
CA LEU A 105 40.66 18.28 -24.13
C LEU A 105 39.70 17.51 -25.05
N ASN A 106 38.74 16.79 -24.46
CA ASN A 106 37.71 16.10 -25.22
C ASN A 106 36.50 17.03 -25.42
N VAL A 107 36.47 17.69 -26.59
CA VAL A 107 35.44 18.65 -26.97
C VAL A 107 34.06 17.96 -27.08
N GLY A 108 33.99 16.71 -27.56
CA GLY A 108 32.74 15.94 -27.66
C GLY A 108 32.09 15.74 -26.28
N THR A 109 32.90 15.42 -25.24
CA THR A 109 32.44 15.33 -23.88
C THR A 109 31.88 16.66 -23.38
N LEU A 110 32.52 17.78 -23.67
CA LEU A 110 32.05 19.11 -23.25
C LEU A 110 30.67 19.45 -23.85
N ILE A 111 30.46 19.16 -25.11
CA ILE A 111 29.17 19.43 -25.80
C ILE A 111 28.06 18.53 -25.25
N ALA A 112 28.37 17.27 -24.92
CA ALA A 112 27.40 16.31 -24.42
C ALA A 112 26.98 16.53 -22.95
N LYS A 113 27.82 17.19 -22.13
CA LYS A 113 27.57 17.37 -20.67
C LYS A 113 26.26 18.06 -20.32
N PRO A 114 25.83 19.15 -20.96
CA PRO A 114 24.55 19.79 -20.63
C PRO A 114 23.36 18.84 -20.82
N ALA A 115 23.39 18.00 -21.88
CA ALA A 115 22.37 16.99 -22.14
C ALA A 115 22.37 15.90 -21.06
N GLN A 116 23.54 15.40 -20.66
CA GLN A 116 23.69 14.40 -19.60
C GLN A 116 23.19 14.93 -18.25
N ILE A 117 23.50 16.17 -17.90
CA ILE A 117 23.00 16.82 -16.67
C ILE A 117 21.47 16.94 -16.72
N ARG A 118 20.92 17.34 -17.87
CA ARG A 118 19.46 17.43 -18.05
C ARG A 118 18.80 16.07 -17.90
N GLN A 119 19.38 15.02 -18.51
CA GLN A 119 18.91 13.64 -18.35
C GLN A 119 18.88 13.18 -16.90
N ALA A 120 19.96 13.37 -16.14
CA ALA A 120 20.03 13.03 -14.72
C ALA A 120 19.01 13.77 -13.86
N LYS A 121 18.74 15.06 -14.18
CA LYS A 121 17.68 15.84 -13.52
C LYS A 121 16.29 15.28 -13.82
N LEU A 122 16.02 14.90 -15.08
CA LEU A 122 14.74 14.30 -15.49
C LEU A 122 14.53 12.96 -14.79
N GLU A 123 15.55 12.13 -14.67
CA GLU A 123 15.50 10.87 -13.93
C GLU A 123 15.13 11.10 -12.45
N THR A 124 15.70 12.14 -11.82
CA THR A 124 15.30 12.54 -10.46
C THR A 124 13.82 12.94 -10.39
N ALA A 125 13.32 13.67 -11.38
CA ALA A 125 11.92 14.07 -11.45
C ALA A 125 10.98 12.86 -11.64
N VAL A 126 11.38 11.88 -12.47
CA VAL A 126 10.63 10.63 -12.65
C VAL A 126 10.48 9.88 -11.33
N ILE A 127 11.59 9.67 -10.59
CA ILE A 127 11.55 8.98 -9.29
C ILE A 127 10.68 9.76 -8.27
N SER A 128 10.69 11.08 -8.32
CA SER A 128 9.81 11.90 -7.48
C SER A 128 8.33 11.68 -7.83
N SER A 129 8.00 11.62 -9.12
CA SER A 129 6.63 11.35 -9.57
C SER A 129 6.17 9.92 -9.20
N GLU A 130 7.07 8.93 -9.29
CA GLU A 130 6.81 7.56 -8.83
C GLU A 130 6.48 7.53 -7.32
N LEU A 131 7.16 8.34 -6.50
CA LEU A 131 6.86 8.47 -5.08
C LEU A 131 5.46 9.04 -4.87
N ASP A 132 5.08 10.08 -5.61
CA ASP A 132 3.75 10.70 -5.48
C ASP A 132 2.64 9.74 -5.93
N GLU A 133 2.83 9.01 -7.02
CA GLU A 133 1.93 7.94 -7.44
C GLU A 133 1.80 6.86 -6.35
N TYR A 134 2.93 6.45 -5.78
CA TYR A 134 2.92 5.45 -4.72
C TYR A 134 2.17 5.92 -3.46
N ARG A 135 2.25 7.21 -3.10
CA ARG A 135 1.47 7.79 -2.00
C ARG A 135 -0.04 7.69 -2.24
N VAL A 136 -0.49 7.96 -3.47
CA VAL A 136 -1.90 7.80 -3.85
C VAL A 136 -2.33 6.34 -3.73
N THR A 137 -1.51 5.43 -4.24
CA THR A 137 -1.75 3.98 -4.15
C THR A 137 -1.82 3.50 -2.70
N LEU A 138 -0.87 3.91 -1.85
CA LEU A 138 -0.87 3.57 -0.43
C LEU A 138 -2.10 4.10 0.29
N THR A 139 -2.50 5.35 0.02
CA THR A 139 -3.73 5.93 0.56
C THR A 139 -4.96 5.09 0.22
N THR A 140 -5.07 4.68 -1.03
CA THR A 140 -6.19 3.86 -1.51
C THR A 140 -6.19 2.48 -0.86
N GLU A 141 -5.01 1.87 -0.74
CA GLU A 141 -4.86 0.54 -0.16
C GLU A 141 -5.18 0.53 1.35
N VAL A 142 -4.74 1.54 2.10
CA VAL A 142 -5.11 1.71 3.52
C VAL A 142 -6.63 1.82 3.68
N LYS A 143 -7.29 2.65 2.86
CA LYS A 143 -8.75 2.79 2.88
C LYS A 143 -9.45 1.46 2.57
N LYS A 144 -9.01 0.75 1.53
CA LYS A 144 -9.56 -0.56 1.15
C LYS A 144 -9.46 -1.58 2.28
N ARG A 145 -8.28 -1.73 2.89
CA ARG A 145 -8.07 -2.70 3.98
C ARG A 145 -8.85 -2.30 5.23
N TYR A 146 -8.99 -1.01 5.50
CA TYR A 146 -9.83 -0.54 6.61
C TYR A 146 -11.30 -0.86 6.39
N TYR A 147 -11.86 -0.61 5.21
CA TYR A 147 -13.25 -0.95 4.91
C TYR A 147 -13.48 -2.47 4.94
N LEU A 148 -12.51 -3.26 4.47
CA LEU A 148 -12.56 -4.71 4.59
C LEU A 148 -12.59 -5.14 6.07
N TYR A 149 -11.76 -4.56 6.90
CA TYR A 149 -11.77 -4.81 8.35
C TYR A 149 -13.14 -4.49 8.96
N LEU A 150 -13.73 -3.33 8.66
CA LEU A 150 -15.06 -2.97 9.12
C LEU A 150 -16.14 -3.95 8.65
N GLN A 151 -16.08 -4.38 7.39
CA GLN A 151 -16.97 -5.40 6.85
C GLN A 151 -16.87 -6.70 7.68
N ARG A 152 -15.66 -7.19 7.96
CA ARG A 152 -15.46 -8.41 8.75
C ARG A 152 -15.96 -8.27 10.18
N VAL A 153 -15.80 -7.10 10.80
CA VAL A 153 -16.37 -6.80 12.12
C VAL A 153 -17.90 -6.85 12.10
N ALA A 154 -18.53 -6.28 11.06
CA ALA A 154 -19.97 -6.32 10.89
C ALA A 154 -20.48 -7.75 10.67
N GLU A 155 -19.80 -8.54 9.82
CA GLU A 155 -20.11 -9.96 9.60
C GLU A 155 -20.03 -10.76 10.89
N LEU A 156 -18.97 -10.57 11.70
CA LEU A 156 -18.83 -11.23 13.00
C LEU A 156 -19.99 -10.87 13.93
N LYS A 157 -20.38 -9.58 13.99
CA LYS A 157 -21.51 -9.13 14.82
C LYS A 157 -22.81 -9.83 14.42
N LEU A 158 -23.07 -10.01 13.12
CA LEU A 158 -24.22 -10.77 12.62
C LEU A 158 -24.16 -12.25 13.04
N GLN A 159 -22.99 -12.88 12.92
CA GLN A 159 -22.84 -14.31 13.28
C GLN A 159 -22.96 -14.54 14.78
N ILE A 160 -22.48 -13.61 15.61
CA ILE A 160 -22.70 -13.64 17.07
C ILE A 160 -24.20 -13.62 17.40
N ARG A 161 -24.96 -12.73 16.75
CA ARG A 161 -26.41 -12.63 16.93
C ARG A 161 -27.12 -13.93 16.50
N ALA A 162 -26.84 -14.40 15.27
CA ALA A 162 -27.43 -15.63 14.76
C ALA A 162 -27.15 -16.84 15.65
N THR A 163 -25.90 -16.99 16.12
CA THR A 163 -25.51 -18.06 17.04
C THR A 163 -26.24 -17.96 18.38
N THR A 164 -26.42 -16.73 18.90
CA THR A 164 -27.14 -16.50 20.17
C THR A 164 -28.62 -16.84 20.04
N GLU A 165 -29.27 -16.42 18.96
CA GLU A 165 -30.69 -16.68 18.68
C GLU A 165 -30.94 -18.18 18.48
N THR A 166 -30.10 -18.85 17.68
CA THR A 166 -30.20 -20.30 17.45
C THR A 166 -29.92 -21.10 18.73
N GLY A 167 -28.95 -20.63 19.56
CA GLY A 167 -28.66 -21.23 20.85
C GLY A 167 -29.85 -21.13 21.85
N ASN A 168 -30.60 -20.02 21.82
CA ASN A 168 -31.83 -19.89 22.61
C ASN A 168 -32.92 -20.83 22.08
N SER A 169 -33.09 -20.89 20.76
CA SER A 169 -34.03 -21.83 20.13
C SER A 169 -33.69 -23.29 20.48
N LEU A 170 -32.39 -23.64 20.46
CA LEU A 170 -31.96 -25.00 20.83
C LEU A 170 -32.36 -25.36 22.28
N LYS A 171 -32.23 -24.41 23.22
CA LYS A 171 -32.65 -24.63 24.61
C LYS A 171 -34.16 -24.87 24.70
N ASP A 172 -34.96 -24.08 23.98
CA ASP A 172 -36.42 -24.22 23.94
C ASP A 172 -36.86 -25.54 23.33
N PHE A 173 -36.26 -25.93 22.20
CA PHE A 173 -36.54 -27.21 21.54
C PHE A 173 -36.12 -28.42 22.41
N LYS A 174 -34.96 -28.31 23.10
CA LYS A 174 -34.52 -29.33 24.05
C LYS A 174 -35.54 -29.52 25.19
N PHE A 175 -35.99 -28.42 25.78
CA PHE A 175 -36.97 -28.46 26.88
C PHE A 175 -38.32 -29.08 26.45
N LYS A 176 -38.83 -28.71 25.24
CA LYS A 176 -40.07 -29.28 24.69
C LYS A 176 -39.91 -30.78 24.35
N PHE A 177 -38.76 -31.15 23.82
CA PHE A 177 -38.44 -32.56 23.57
C PHE A 177 -38.42 -33.41 24.87
N GLU A 178 -37.78 -32.91 25.91
CA GLU A 178 -37.75 -33.57 27.24
C GLU A 178 -39.15 -33.70 27.84
N LYS A 179 -40.10 -32.85 27.49
CA LYS A 179 -41.52 -32.94 27.86
C LYS A 179 -42.36 -33.81 26.92
N GLY A 180 -41.82 -34.27 25.83
CA GLY A 180 -42.56 -35.02 24.81
C GLY A 180 -43.45 -34.17 23.92
N GLU A 181 -43.26 -32.83 23.92
CA GLU A 181 -44.01 -31.85 23.13
C GLU A 181 -43.42 -31.66 21.71
N GLU A 182 -42.18 -32.07 21.49
CA GLU A 182 -41.46 -31.98 20.21
C GLU A 182 -40.82 -33.30 19.82
N THR A 183 -40.58 -33.50 18.51
CA THR A 183 -39.93 -34.71 17.98
C THR A 183 -38.40 -34.61 18.09
N PHE A 184 -37.75 -35.79 18.14
CA PHE A 184 -36.28 -35.83 18.08
C PHE A 184 -35.74 -35.22 16.77
N ASP A 185 -36.44 -35.38 15.66
CA ASP A 185 -36.03 -34.79 14.37
C ASP A 185 -36.02 -33.29 14.41
N SER A 186 -37.04 -32.64 15.00
CA SER A 186 -37.11 -31.20 15.20
C SER A 186 -35.97 -30.67 16.06
N TYR A 187 -35.71 -31.34 17.20
CA TYR A 187 -34.60 -31.00 18.10
C TYR A 187 -33.24 -31.14 17.40
N ASN A 188 -33.02 -32.25 16.68
CA ASN A 188 -31.77 -32.53 15.98
C ASN A 188 -31.48 -31.52 14.86
N LYS A 189 -32.50 -31.09 14.11
CA LYS A 189 -32.36 -30.02 13.10
C LYS A 189 -31.84 -28.70 13.70
N VAL A 190 -32.41 -28.27 14.81
CA VAL A 190 -31.97 -27.03 15.49
C VAL A 190 -30.56 -27.20 16.06
N GLN A 191 -30.22 -28.39 16.56
CA GLN A 191 -28.86 -28.70 17.04
C GLN A 191 -27.81 -28.61 15.91
N ILE A 192 -28.10 -29.17 14.75
CA ILE A 192 -27.24 -29.08 13.56
C ILE A 192 -27.07 -27.61 13.15
N GLN A 193 -28.17 -26.88 13.04
CA GLN A 193 -28.16 -25.46 12.69
C GLN A 193 -27.34 -24.62 13.69
N TYR A 194 -27.44 -24.88 14.96
CA TYR A 194 -26.62 -24.21 15.98
C TYR A 194 -25.13 -24.49 15.80
N SER A 195 -24.77 -25.75 15.49
CA SER A 195 -23.39 -26.14 15.22
C SER A 195 -22.82 -25.45 13.97
N GLU A 196 -23.63 -25.33 12.93
CA GLU A 196 -23.26 -24.60 11.70
C GLU A 196 -23.03 -23.10 11.96
N HIS A 197 -23.90 -22.47 12.75
CA HIS A 197 -23.71 -21.06 13.15
C HIS A 197 -22.48 -20.87 14.04
N GLN A 198 -22.18 -21.82 14.94
CA GLN A 198 -20.95 -21.79 15.73
C GLN A 198 -19.70 -21.87 14.84
N GLN A 199 -19.70 -22.79 13.89
CA GLN A 199 -18.57 -22.92 12.94
C GLN A 199 -18.37 -21.64 12.13
N THR A 200 -19.47 -21.07 11.60
CA THR A 200 -19.43 -19.83 10.83
C THR A 200 -18.95 -18.64 11.68
N LYS A 201 -19.34 -18.59 12.97
CA LYS A 201 -18.86 -17.57 13.91
C LYS A 201 -17.36 -17.66 14.10
N ILE A 202 -16.81 -18.86 14.32
CA ILE A 202 -15.35 -19.05 14.47
C ILE A 202 -14.61 -18.59 13.21
N GLN A 203 -15.15 -18.91 12.04
CA GLN A 203 -14.57 -18.43 10.77
C GLN A 203 -14.63 -16.91 10.64
N ALA A 204 -15.73 -16.28 11.04
CA ALA A 204 -15.86 -14.82 11.05
C ALA A 204 -14.88 -14.15 12.02
N GLU A 205 -14.64 -14.74 13.21
CA GLU A 205 -13.63 -14.27 14.17
C GLU A 205 -12.22 -14.32 13.55
N ALA A 206 -11.86 -15.42 12.91
CA ALA A 206 -10.57 -15.56 12.23
C ALA A 206 -10.41 -14.51 11.11
N ASN A 207 -11.46 -14.28 10.31
CA ASN A 207 -11.46 -13.29 9.24
C ASN A 207 -11.24 -11.86 9.76
N VAL A 208 -11.76 -11.51 10.93
CA VAL A 208 -11.51 -10.20 11.57
C VAL A 208 -10.04 -10.07 11.93
N PHE A 209 -9.42 -11.10 12.53
CA PHE A 209 -8.00 -11.08 12.87
C PHE A 209 -7.10 -10.95 11.65
N ILE A 210 -7.43 -11.67 10.57
CA ILE A 210 -6.68 -11.59 9.30
C ILE A 210 -6.79 -10.17 8.73
N ALA A 211 -8.02 -9.64 8.58
CA ALA A 211 -8.21 -8.29 8.03
C ALA A 211 -7.54 -7.19 8.88
N LYS A 212 -7.51 -7.38 10.21
CA LYS A 212 -6.79 -6.49 11.12
C LYS A 212 -5.27 -6.56 10.89
N ALA A 213 -4.70 -7.76 10.78
CA ALA A 213 -3.27 -7.95 10.54
C ALA A 213 -2.85 -7.36 9.18
N ASP A 214 -3.66 -7.56 8.13
CA ASP A 214 -3.44 -6.97 6.82
C ASP A 214 -3.40 -5.43 6.85
N LEU A 215 -4.27 -4.82 7.66
CA LEU A 215 -4.27 -3.36 7.84
C LEU A 215 -3.02 -2.91 8.63
N GLU A 216 -2.68 -3.59 9.72
CA GLU A 216 -1.53 -3.28 10.58
C GLU A 216 -0.19 -3.42 9.83
N GLU A 217 -0.10 -4.30 8.85
CA GLU A 217 1.05 -4.40 7.94
C GLU A 217 1.34 -3.07 7.23
N LEU A 218 0.30 -2.40 6.70
CA LEU A 218 0.46 -1.10 6.04
C LEU A 218 0.75 0.03 7.03
N LEU A 219 0.16 -0.04 8.23
CA LEU A 219 0.35 0.97 9.27
C LEU A 219 1.76 0.90 9.89
N GLY A 220 2.41 -0.27 9.85
CA GLY A 220 3.66 -0.52 10.54
C GLY A 220 3.54 -0.43 12.06
N THR A 221 2.31 -0.49 12.60
CA THR A 221 1.98 -0.45 14.03
C THR A 221 0.63 -1.11 14.28
N LYS A 222 0.35 -1.46 15.53
CA LYS A 222 -0.95 -1.99 15.92
C LYS A 222 -2.06 -0.94 15.77
N LEU A 223 -3.25 -1.38 15.40
CA LEU A 223 -4.41 -0.51 15.15
C LEU A 223 -4.79 0.31 16.41
N GLU A 224 -4.63 -0.27 17.59
CA GLU A 224 -4.93 0.38 18.89
C GLU A 224 -4.00 1.55 19.21
N ASN A 225 -2.84 1.62 18.59
CA ASN A 225 -1.87 2.70 18.79
C ASN A 225 -2.15 3.94 17.94
N VAL A 226 -3.08 3.85 16.99
CA VAL A 226 -3.48 4.98 16.14
C VAL A 226 -4.53 5.81 16.89
N LYS A 227 -4.12 6.96 17.40
CA LYS A 227 -4.95 7.88 18.20
C LYS A 227 -5.38 9.10 17.42
#